data_812c8b0dec8f07afc2d5c494e50842bc
#
_entry.id   812c8b0dec8f07afc2d5c494e50842bc
#
_cell.length_a   1.000
_cell.length_b   1.000
_cell.length_c   1.000
_cell.angle_alpha   90.00
_cell.angle_beta   90.00
_cell.angle_gamma   90.00
#
_symmetry.space_group_name_H-M   'P 1'
#
loop_
_entity.id
_entity.type
_entity.pdbx_description
1 polymer ?
#
loop_
_entity_poly.entity_id
_entity_poly.type
_entity_poly.pdbx_seq_one_letter_code
_entity_poly.pdbx_strand_id
1 'polypeptide(L)'
;RLNEQDVFVPALVKVASEHPNQKLLLLACGDDYAKLIIKNKQELLPHFAVPYIDESLMERIVLKENFYEICEQYGFAYPKTALCTFENKDEFNMDFTYPIIIKASNSVAYWNCSFPGKKKVFVAHDVAEKNAIIKAIYESTYKDNLTIQEFIPGDDSFMRVLNAYVGKDGKVKLMSLGNPILEEHSPEGIGSYAAIINTFDEALLDKVRFFLEDIGYNGFANFDMKYDSRDGEYKLFEINLRNGRSSYYVTASGHNLMQYVADDHMLNIPQELTYAKDKHLWMIIPKGVLFKYGKEGPLLDEARQLIEEGKVTNHLYYSEDFSPKRWVKLTLNNLNYYRKYKKYFNNKGLS
;
A
#
# COMPACT_ATOMS: atom_id res chain seq x y z
N ARG A 1 5.71 24.88 -3.82
CA ARG A 1 5.09 23.56 -3.57
C ARG A 1 6.10 22.72 -2.80
N LEU A 2 5.68 22.05 -1.72
CA LEU A 2 6.59 21.23 -0.89
C LEU A 2 7.23 20.05 -1.61
N ASN A 3 6.74 19.63 -2.76
CA ASN A 3 7.30 18.56 -3.56
C ASN A 3 8.42 19.00 -4.53
N GLU A 4 8.77 20.28 -4.51
CA GLU A 4 9.93 20.79 -5.24
C GLU A 4 11.18 20.64 -4.35
N GLN A 5 12.22 20.01 -4.87
CA GLN A 5 13.39 19.62 -4.09
C GLN A 5 14.07 20.84 -3.43
N ASP A 6 14.17 21.96 -4.14
CA ASP A 6 14.77 23.19 -3.64
C ASP A 6 13.95 23.90 -2.54
N VAL A 7 12.68 23.52 -2.39
CA VAL A 7 11.76 24.10 -1.41
C VAL A 7 11.58 23.20 -0.18
N PHE A 8 11.72 21.88 -0.36
CA PHE A 8 11.35 20.88 0.64
C PHE A 8 12.17 21.02 1.94
N VAL A 9 13.49 20.91 1.88
CA VAL A 9 14.35 20.99 3.07
C VAL A 9 14.31 22.36 3.72
N PRO A 10 14.46 23.51 2.99
CA PRO A 10 14.34 24.83 3.61
C PRO A 10 13.02 25.07 4.32
N ALA A 11 11.89 24.58 3.78
CA ALA A 11 10.59 24.74 4.43
C ALA A 11 10.51 23.96 5.74
N LEU A 12 11.03 22.73 5.79
CA LEU A 12 11.05 21.92 7.01
C LEU A 12 12.02 22.48 8.05
N VAL A 13 13.21 22.92 7.66
CA VAL A 13 14.18 23.57 8.57
C VAL A 13 13.59 24.86 9.17
N LYS A 14 12.83 25.63 8.37
CA LYS A 14 12.10 26.79 8.89
C LYS A 14 11.10 26.38 9.98
N VAL A 15 10.29 25.33 9.74
CA VAL A 15 9.37 24.83 10.77
C VAL A 15 10.13 24.41 12.02
N ALA A 16 11.26 23.71 11.88
CA ALA A 16 12.06 23.31 13.03
C ALA A 16 12.63 24.51 13.80
N SER A 17 13.04 25.57 13.12
CA SER A 17 13.52 26.81 13.75
C SER A 17 12.46 27.55 14.55
N GLU A 18 11.18 27.37 14.21
CA GLU A 18 10.03 27.93 14.94
C GLU A 18 9.73 27.14 16.24
N HIS A 19 10.34 25.95 16.41
CA HIS A 19 10.16 25.06 17.56
C HIS A 19 11.50 24.63 18.21
N PRO A 20 12.38 25.56 18.61
CA PRO A 20 13.76 25.27 18.98
C PRO A 20 13.93 24.38 20.24
N ASN A 21 12.90 24.32 21.09
CA ASN A 21 12.92 23.55 22.34
C ASN A 21 12.09 22.27 22.29
N GLN A 22 11.63 21.85 21.10
CA GLN A 22 10.82 20.67 20.93
C GLN A 22 11.56 19.59 20.17
N LYS A 23 11.37 18.34 20.54
CA LYS A 23 11.74 17.21 19.68
C LYS A 23 10.70 17.10 18.60
N LEU A 24 11.13 17.03 17.35
CA LEU A 24 10.25 16.95 16.19
C LEU A 24 10.39 15.60 15.51
N LEU A 25 9.26 15.00 15.13
CA LEU A 25 9.17 13.74 14.40
C LEU A 25 8.65 14.04 12.99
N LEU A 26 9.38 13.60 11.97
CA LEU A 26 9.01 13.81 10.57
C LEU A 26 8.45 12.54 9.95
N LEU A 27 7.19 12.59 9.52
CA LEU A 27 6.47 11.49 8.89
C LEU A 27 5.83 11.92 7.57
N ALA A 28 5.79 11.01 6.61
CA ALA A 28 5.15 11.22 5.30
C ALA A 28 3.87 10.38 5.18
N CYS A 29 2.86 10.97 4.55
CA CYS A 29 1.59 10.30 4.24
C CYS A 29 1.49 9.84 2.76
N GLY A 30 2.54 10.04 1.96
CA GLY A 30 2.59 9.67 0.54
C GLY A 30 3.98 9.22 0.12
N ASP A 31 4.04 8.41 -0.93
CA ASP A 31 5.30 7.80 -1.40
C ASP A 31 6.32 8.84 -1.83
N ASP A 32 5.88 9.90 -2.54
CA ASP A 32 6.79 10.97 -3.01
C ASP A 32 7.43 11.73 -1.84
N TYR A 33 6.64 12.01 -0.79
CA TYR A 33 7.18 12.68 0.40
C TYR A 33 8.09 11.75 1.22
N ALA A 34 7.78 10.45 1.32
CA ALA A 34 8.68 9.50 1.95
C ALA A 34 10.04 9.44 1.23
N LYS A 35 10.03 9.38 -0.10
CA LYS A 35 11.24 9.41 -0.92
C LYS A 35 12.02 10.71 -0.74
N LEU A 36 11.34 11.88 -0.69
CA LEU A 36 12.00 13.16 -0.43
C LEU A 36 12.65 13.20 0.96
N ILE A 37 11.97 12.69 1.98
CA ILE A 37 12.54 12.57 3.33
C ILE A 37 13.79 11.70 3.31
N ILE A 38 13.73 10.53 2.69
CA ILE A 38 14.84 9.57 2.63
C ILE A 38 16.03 10.17 1.90
N LYS A 39 15.83 10.79 0.74
CA LYS A 39 16.90 11.43 -0.05
C LYS A 39 17.58 12.57 0.68
N ASN A 40 16.85 13.31 1.49
CA ASN A 40 17.39 14.44 2.24
C ASN A 40 17.61 14.12 3.73
N LYS A 41 17.65 12.82 4.10
CA LYS A 41 17.69 12.35 5.49
C LYS A 41 18.84 12.99 6.27
N GLN A 42 20.02 13.06 5.70
CA GLN A 42 21.21 13.60 6.36
C GLN A 42 21.06 15.08 6.73
N GLU A 43 20.41 15.87 5.89
CA GLU A 43 20.15 17.29 6.14
C GLU A 43 19.02 17.48 7.17
N LEU A 44 18.09 16.52 7.26
CA LEU A 44 16.94 16.58 8.15
C LEU A 44 17.22 16.05 9.57
N LEU A 45 18.15 15.12 9.74
CA LEU A 45 18.51 14.51 11.03
C LEU A 45 18.90 15.50 12.13
N PRO A 46 19.59 16.62 11.87
CA PRO A 46 19.86 17.63 12.90
C PRO A 46 18.61 18.31 13.48
N HIS A 47 17.49 18.23 12.78
CA HIS A 47 16.26 18.95 13.10
C HIS A 47 15.10 18.05 13.50
N PHE A 48 15.09 16.77 13.03
CA PHE A 48 13.99 15.85 13.18
C PHE A 48 14.47 14.45 13.55
N ALA A 49 13.65 13.72 14.27
CA ALA A 49 13.68 12.25 14.25
C ALA A 49 13.08 11.78 12.92
N VAL A 50 13.83 10.97 12.17
CA VAL A 50 13.47 10.54 10.81
C VAL A 50 13.44 9.01 10.76
N PRO A 51 12.29 8.37 11.06
CA PRO A 51 12.15 6.91 11.11
C PRO A 51 11.98 6.32 9.71
N TYR A 52 13.02 6.39 8.92
CA TYR A 52 13.07 5.86 7.55
C TYR A 52 14.40 5.18 7.28
N ILE A 53 14.37 4.25 6.33
CA ILE A 53 15.58 3.61 5.79
C ILE A 53 16.51 4.63 5.13
N ASP A 54 17.72 4.21 4.81
CA ASP A 54 18.67 5.02 4.04
C ASP A 54 18.39 4.94 2.53
N GLU A 55 18.85 5.93 1.77
CA GLU A 55 18.61 6.03 0.33
C GLU A 55 19.11 4.79 -0.44
N SER A 56 20.27 4.26 -0.07
CA SER A 56 20.83 3.06 -0.70
C SER A 56 19.92 1.83 -0.55
N LEU A 57 19.29 1.64 0.60
CA LEU A 57 18.34 0.57 0.80
C LEU A 57 17.02 0.86 0.08
N MET A 58 16.56 2.12 0.07
CA MET A 58 15.38 2.52 -0.70
C MET A 58 15.53 2.19 -2.18
N GLU A 59 16.66 2.52 -2.80
CA GLU A 59 16.91 2.23 -4.22
C GLU A 59 16.87 0.73 -4.51
N ARG A 60 17.36 -0.09 -3.58
CA ARG A 60 17.33 -1.56 -3.71
C ARG A 60 15.93 -2.15 -3.62
N ILE A 61 15.01 -1.59 -2.83
CA ILE A 61 13.69 -2.20 -2.58
C ILE A 61 12.54 -1.52 -3.32
N VAL A 62 12.71 -0.30 -3.84
CA VAL A 62 11.65 0.42 -4.59
C VAL A 62 11.65 0.06 -6.07
N LEU A 63 12.84 -0.18 -6.65
CA LEU A 63 12.93 -0.66 -8.02
C LEU A 63 12.52 -2.13 -8.08
N LYS A 64 11.50 -2.45 -8.89
CA LYS A 64 10.89 -3.79 -8.91
C LYS A 64 11.89 -4.89 -9.25
N GLU A 65 12.82 -4.62 -10.17
CA GLU A 65 13.84 -5.58 -10.53
C GLU A 65 14.69 -5.97 -9.32
N ASN A 66 15.24 -4.97 -8.63
CA ASN A 66 16.06 -5.18 -7.45
C ASN A 66 15.27 -5.83 -6.31
N PHE A 67 13.99 -5.44 -6.16
CA PHE A 67 13.11 -6.03 -5.16
C PHE A 67 12.88 -7.53 -5.39
N TYR A 68 12.71 -7.95 -6.63
CA TYR A 68 12.52 -9.36 -6.94
C TYR A 68 13.79 -10.19 -6.79
N GLU A 69 14.96 -9.62 -7.08
CA GLU A 69 16.25 -10.26 -6.73
C GLU A 69 16.38 -10.48 -5.21
N ILE A 70 15.97 -9.50 -4.42
CA ILE A 70 15.91 -9.64 -2.96
C ILE A 70 14.88 -10.71 -2.56
N CYS A 71 13.70 -10.74 -3.19
CA CYS A 71 12.72 -11.79 -2.93
C CYS A 71 13.29 -13.20 -3.16
N GLU A 72 14.06 -13.40 -4.23
CA GLU A 72 14.74 -14.67 -4.50
C GLU A 72 15.74 -15.03 -3.39
N GLN A 73 16.57 -14.08 -2.96
CA GLN A 73 17.58 -14.29 -1.91
C GLN A 73 16.94 -14.75 -0.59
N TYR A 74 15.76 -14.22 -0.25
CA TYR A 74 15.04 -14.57 0.98
C TYR A 74 13.94 -15.62 0.77
N GLY A 75 13.84 -16.20 -0.45
CA GLY A 75 12.88 -17.22 -0.78
C GLY A 75 11.42 -16.75 -0.77
N PHE A 76 11.15 -15.46 -0.98
CA PHE A 76 9.80 -14.95 -1.17
C PHE A 76 9.34 -15.21 -2.60
N ALA A 77 8.10 -15.68 -2.73
CA ALA A 77 7.45 -15.76 -4.03
C ALA A 77 7.00 -14.38 -4.50
N TYR A 78 7.06 -14.14 -5.80
CA TYR A 78 6.60 -12.91 -6.46
C TYR A 78 6.00 -13.25 -7.83
N PRO A 79 5.17 -12.37 -8.42
CA PRO A 79 4.62 -12.61 -9.76
C PRO A 79 5.71 -12.59 -10.82
N LYS A 80 5.68 -13.52 -11.77
CA LYS A 80 6.53 -13.40 -12.96
C LYS A 80 6.37 -12.02 -13.57
N THR A 81 7.47 -11.34 -13.85
CA THR A 81 7.47 -9.94 -14.26
C THR A 81 8.44 -9.72 -15.42
N ALA A 82 8.01 -8.96 -16.40
CA ALA A 82 8.84 -8.49 -17.50
C ALA A 82 8.67 -6.98 -17.69
N LEU A 83 9.70 -6.31 -18.20
CA LEU A 83 9.70 -4.89 -18.50
C LEU A 83 9.53 -4.65 -19.99
N CYS A 84 8.48 -3.93 -20.33
CA CYS A 84 8.29 -3.38 -21.67
C CYS A 84 8.75 -1.93 -21.66
N THR A 85 9.79 -1.61 -22.44
CA THR A 85 10.31 -0.26 -22.59
C THR A 85 9.72 0.41 -23.83
N PHE A 86 9.89 1.73 -23.92
CA PHE A 86 9.46 2.46 -25.11
C PHE A 86 10.20 1.98 -26.38
N GLU A 87 11.46 1.54 -26.23
CA GLU A 87 12.31 1.07 -27.31
C GLU A 87 11.93 -0.32 -27.81
N ASN A 88 11.53 -1.25 -26.90
CA ASN A 88 11.20 -2.64 -27.27
C ASN A 88 9.71 -2.90 -27.47
N LYS A 89 8.85 -1.91 -27.31
CA LYS A 89 7.38 -2.04 -27.26
C LYS A 89 6.75 -2.79 -28.44
N ASP A 90 7.33 -2.68 -29.62
CA ASP A 90 6.80 -3.28 -30.86
C ASP A 90 7.19 -4.77 -31.00
N GLU A 91 8.30 -5.18 -30.37
CA GLU A 91 8.83 -6.55 -30.39
C GLU A 91 8.73 -7.22 -29.02
N PHE A 92 8.09 -6.57 -28.04
CA PHE A 92 8.02 -7.05 -26.66
C PHE A 92 7.36 -8.43 -26.57
N ASN A 93 8.11 -9.37 -26.01
CA ASN A 93 7.65 -10.74 -25.74
C ASN A 93 7.88 -11.10 -24.27
N MET A 94 7.22 -12.16 -23.80
CA MET A 94 7.29 -12.68 -22.44
C MET A 94 7.10 -14.21 -22.44
N ASP A 95 7.54 -14.86 -21.36
CA ASP A 95 7.52 -16.32 -21.21
C ASP A 95 6.40 -16.84 -20.27
N PHE A 96 5.42 -16.00 -19.91
CA PHE A 96 4.31 -16.39 -19.05
C PHE A 96 2.95 -16.23 -19.73
N THR A 97 1.96 -16.98 -19.23
CA THR A 97 0.65 -17.16 -19.87
C THR A 97 -0.33 -16.02 -19.58
N TYR A 98 -1.30 -15.85 -20.47
CA TYR A 98 -2.44 -14.95 -20.24
C TYR A 98 -3.47 -15.57 -19.26
N PRO A 99 -4.25 -14.74 -18.55
CA PRO A 99 -4.24 -13.28 -18.60
C PRO A 99 -3.00 -12.68 -17.94
N ILE A 100 -2.68 -11.43 -18.29
CA ILE A 100 -1.55 -10.67 -17.72
C ILE A 100 -2.00 -9.31 -17.21
N ILE A 101 -1.21 -8.76 -16.29
CA ILE A 101 -1.37 -7.40 -15.76
C ILE A 101 -0.38 -6.47 -16.46
N ILE A 102 -0.86 -5.30 -16.89
CA ILE A 102 -0.04 -4.22 -17.45
C ILE A 102 -0.23 -2.97 -16.60
N LYS A 103 0.86 -2.42 -16.09
CA LYS A 103 0.87 -1.19 -15.29
C LYS A 103 2.10 -0.33 -15.57
N ALA A 104 1.98 0.98 -15.40
CA ALA A 104 3.12 1.89 -15.50
C ALA A 104 4.11 1.66 -14.35
N SER A 105 5.41 1.64 -14.64
CA SER A 105 6.47 1.58 -13.63
C SER A 105 6.62 2.92 -12.91
N ASN A 106 6.40 4.04 -13.60
CA ASN A 106 6.40 5.38 -13.04
C ASN A 106 4.95 5.92 -12.93
N SER A 107 4.37 5.81 -11.74
CA SER A 107 2.98 6.23 -11.49
C SER A 107 2.78 7.75 -11.64
N VAL A 108 3.78 8.57 -11.30
CA VAL A 108 3.70 10.04 -11.38
C VAL A 108 3.67 10.50 -12.85
N ALA A 109 4.61 10.02 -13.67
CA ALA A 109 4.62 10.31 -15.10
C ALA A 109 3.33 9.81 -15.77
N TYR A 110 2.87 8.61 -15.39
CA TYR A 110 1.64 8.04 -15.91
C TYR A 110 0.40 8.85 -15.52
N TRP A 111 0.36 9.39 -14.29
CA TRP A 111 -0.77 10.22 -13.85
C TRP A 111 -0.94 11.46 -14.73
N ASN A 112 0.16 12.06 -15.16
CA ASN A 112 0.18 13.26 -15.99
C ASN A 112 -0.14 13.02 -17.48
N CYS A 113 -0.17 11.77 -17.96
CA CYS A 113 -0.56 11.46 -19.32
C CYS A 113 -2.08 11.29 -19.45
N SER A 114 -2.61 11.41 -20.68
CA SER A 114 -4.03 11.22 -20.98
C SER A 114 -4.20 10.48 -22.30
N PHE A 115 -5.07 9.48 -22.31
CA PHE A 115 -5.48 8.73 -23.51
C PHE A 115 -6.84 8.05 -23.27
N PRO A 116 -7.60 7.72 -24.34
CA PRO A 116 -8.88 7.03 -24.21
C PRO A 116 -8.74 5.68 -23.52
N GLY A 117 -9.63 5.38 -22.56
CA GLY A 117 -9.63 4.11 -21.85
C GLY A 117 -8.52 3.97 -20.79
N LYS A 118 -7.83 5.04 -20.39
CA LYS A 118 -6.81 5.04 -19.35
C LYS A 118 -7.30 4.40 -18.05
N LYS A 119 -6.54 3.43 -17.57
CA LYS A 119 -6.73 2.77 -16.26
C LYS A 119 -5.40 2.75 -15.52
N LYS A 120 -5.42 2.62 -14.19
CA LYS A 120 -4.22 2.44 -13.37
C LYS A 120 -3.59 1.07 -13.62
N VAL A 121 -4.43 0.04 -13.84
CA VAL A 121 -4.04 -1.35 -14.09
C VAL A 121 -4.90 -1.87 -15.24
N PHE A 122 -4.29 -2.54 -16.19
CA PHE A 122 -4.96 -3.24 -17.27
C PHE A 122 -4.79 -4.75 -17.10
N VAL A 123 -5.80 -5.50 -17.54
CA VAL A 123 -5.71 -6.94 -17.77
C VAL A 123 -5.74 -7.15 -19.28
N ALA A 124 -4.84 -7.97 -19.80
CA ALA A 124 -4.89 -8.42 -21.18
C ALA A 124 -5.05 -9.95 -21.20
N HIS A 125 -6.02 -10.43 -21.98
CA HIS A 125 -6.36 -11.84 -22.06
C HIS A 125 -5.68 -12.56 -23.24
N ASP A 126 -5.10 -11.79 -24.13
CA ASP A 126 -4.35 -12.32 -25.30
C ASP A 126 -3.31 -11.31 -25.83
N VAL A 127 -2.59 -11.73 -26.86
CA VAL A 127 -1.54 -10.93 -27.51
C VAL A 127 -2.12 -9.65 -28.15
N ALA A 128 -3.33 -9.72 -28.71
CA ALA A 128 -3.93 -8.59 -29.40
C ALA A 128 -4.30 -7.49 -28.41
N GLU A 129 -4.93 -7.86 -27.28
CA GLU A 129 -5.23 -6.92 -26.18
C GLU A 129 -3.96 -6.33 -25.60
N LYS A 130 -2.93 -7.17 -25.32
CA LYS A 130 -1.62 -6.69 -24.84
C LYS A 130 -1.06 -5.61 -25.74
N ASN A 131 -0.97 -5.88 -27.04
CA ASN A 131 -0.38 -4.96 -28.00
C ASN A 131 -1.22 -3.66 -28.14
N ALA A 132 -2.55 -3.76 -28.13
CA ALA A 132 -3.43 -2.60 -28.17
C ALA A 132 -3.25 -1.69 -26.93
N ILE A 133 -3.12 -2.26 -25.73
CA ILE A 133 -2.90 -1.52 -24.48
C ILE A 133 -1.53 -0.84 -24.52
N ILE A 134 -0.46 -1.57 -24.82
CA ILE A 134 0.91 -1.03 -24.90
C ILE A 134 0.96 0.13 -25.91
N LYS A 135 0.39 -0.07 -27.08
CA LYS A 135 0.31 0.96 -28.12
C LYS A 135 -0.42 2.20 -27.60
N ALA A 136 -1.61 2.05 -27.03
CA ALA A 136 -2.39 3.17 -26.51
C ALA A 136 -1.65 3.98 -25.44
N ILE A 137 -0.91 3.30 -24.56
CA ILE A 137 -0.10 3.96 -23.52
C ILE A 137 1.05 4.73 -24.16
N TYR A 138 1.82 4.11 -25.05
CA TYR A 138 3.01 4.74 -25.64
C TYR A 138 2.71 5.75 -26.77
N GLU A 139 1.51 5.75 -27.33
CA GLU A 139 1.02 6.85 -28.18
C GLU A 139 0.70 8.13 -27.38
N SER A 140 0.57 8.02 -26.06
CA SER A 140 0.42 9.18 -25.16
C SER A 140 1.77 9.86 -24.88
N THR A 141 1.80 10.78 -23.90
CA THR A 141 3.03 11.42 -23.42
C THR A 141 3.88 10.52 -22.51
N TYR A 142 3.39 9.34 -22.13
CA TYR A 142 4.12 8.38 -21.29
C TYR A 142 5.24 7.71 -22.10
N LYS A 143 6.48 7.74 -21.55
CA LYS A 143 7.67 7.15 -22.21
C LYS A 143 8.51 6.27 -21.29
N ASP A 144 8.12 6.18 -20.00
CA ASP A 144 8.80 5.29 -19.05
C ASP A 144 8.34 3.83 -19.25
N ASN A 145 8.98 2.92 -18.54
CA ASN A 145 8.73 1.49 -18.65
C ASN A 145 7.32 1.09 -18.20
N LEU A 146 6.80 0.02 -18.82
CA LEU A 146 5.62 -0.70 -18.37
C LEU A 146 6.05 -1.98 -17.67
N THR A 147 5.48 -2.23 -16.50
CA THR A 147 5.60 -3.51 -15.78
C THR A 147 4.51 -4.44 -16.29
N ILE A 148 4.92 -5.56 -16.87
CA ILE A 148 4.04 -6.64 -17.33
C ILE A 148 4.19 -7.79 -16.34
N GLN A 149 3.08 -8.23 -15.73
CA GLN A 149 3.11 -9.27 -14.70
C GLN A 149 2.13 -10.39 -15.01
N GLU A 150 2.44 -11.60 -14.56
CA GLU A 150 1.45 -12.68 -14.56
C GLU A 150 0.25 -12.30 -13.70
N PHE A 151 -0.92 -12.73 -14.10
CA PHE A 151 -2.14 -12.57 -13.32
C PHE A 151 -2.19 -13.62 -12.21
N ILE A 152 -2.22 -13.19 -10.96
CA ILE A 152 -2.46 -14.09 -9.83
C ILE A 152 -3.98 -14.21 -9.65
N PRO A 153 -4.57 -15.43 -9.78
CA PRO A 153 -6.00 -15.63 -9.69
C PRO A 153 -6.55 -15.33 -8.30
N GLY A 154 -7.87 -15.23 -8.20
CA GLY A 154 -8.58 -14.93 -6.96
C GLY A 154 -9.07 -13.48 -6.88
N ASP A 155 -10.17 -13.30 -6.15
CA ASP A 155 -10.79 -12.00 -5.89
C ASP A 155 -10.06 -11.19 -4.81
N ASP A 156 -10.68 -10.12 -4.32
CA ASP A 156 -10.10 -9.22 -3.33
C ASP A 156 -9.74 -9.95 -2.01
N SER A 157 -10.44 -11.03 -1.65
CA SER A 157 -10.18 -11.81 -0.44
C SER A 157 -8.87 -12.61 -0.48
N PHE A 158 -8.27 -12.77 -1.66
CA PHE A 158 -6.94 -13.37 -1.81
C PHE A 158 -5.80 -12.38 -1.55
N MET A 159 -6.09 -11.08 -1.52
CA MET A 159 -5.10 -10.06 -1.14
C MET A 159 -4.72 -10.17 0.33
N ARG A 160 -3.50 -9.79 0.62
CA ARG A 160 -2.99 -9.58 1.99
C ARG A 160 -2.23 -8.27 2.04
N VAL A 161 -2.36 -7.60 3.18
CA VAL A 161 -1.57 -6.41 3.49
C VAL A 161 -0.88 -6.63 4.83
N LEU A 162 0.44 -6.50 4.85
CA LEU A 162 1.21 -6.60 6.09
C LEU A 162 1.78 -5.23 6.41
N ASN A 163 1.56 -4.76 7.62
CA ASN A 163 2.20 -3.58 8.16
C ASN A 163 3.18 -3.99 9.26
N ALA A 164 4.39 -3.44 9.21
CA ALA A 164 5.39 -3.58 10.25
C ALA A 164 5.96 -2.21 10.64
N TYR A 165 6.39 -2.11 11.88
CA TYR A 165 7.26 -1.03 12.37
C TYR A 165 8.56 -1.64 12.88
N VAL A 166 9.68 -1.17 12.33
CA VAL A 166 11.03 -1.52 12.74
C VAL A 166 11.62 -0.34 13.49
N GLY A 167 12.02 -0.58 14.73
CA GLY A 167 12.57 0.45 15.60
C GLY A 167 13.97 0.91 15.20
N LYS A 168 14.43 1.99 15.83
CA LYS A 168 15.78 2.56 15.62
C LYS A 168 16.92 1.59 15.96
N ASP A 169 16.64 0.55 16.72
CA ASP A 169 17.57 -0.55 17.05
C ASP A 169 17.62 -1.64 15.96
N GLY A 170 16.92 -1.46 14.85
CA GLY A 170 16.84 -2.42 13.76
C GLY A 170 15.99 -3.67 14.07
N LYS A 171 15.20 -3.63 15.15
CA LYS A 171 14.31 -4.74 15.53
C LYS A 171 12.86 -4.43 15.24
N VAL A 172 12.14 -5.42 14.76
CA VAL A 172 10.69 -5.29 14.53
C VAL A 172 9.98 -5.17 15.89
N LYS A 173 9.12 -4.16 16.02
CA LYS A 173 8.36 -3.86 17.23
C LYS A 173 6.88 -4.19 17.10
N LEU A 174 6.33 -4.04 15.90
CA LEU A 174 4.93 -4.31 15.62
C LEU A 174 4.78 -4.93 14.25
N MET A 175 3.97 -5.98 14.16
CA MET A 175 3.52 -6.54 12.89
C MET A 175 2.02 -6.82 12.92
N SER A 176 1.37 -6.61 11.80
CA SER A 176 -0.04 -6.92 11.60
C SER A 176 -0.28 -7.39 10.18
N LEU A 177 -0.96 -8.50 10.04
CA LEU A 177 -1.43 -9.01 8.75
C LEU A 177 -2.92 -8.72 8.61
N GLY A 178 -3.31 -8.14 7.50
CA GLY A 178 -4.70 -7.86 7.14
C GLY A 178 -5.15 -8.69 5.95
N ASN A 179 -6.41 -9.15 6.01
CA ASN A 179 -7.09 -9.79 4.89
C ASN A 179 -8.15 -8.82 4.35
N PRO A 180 -7.92 -8.22 3.18
CA PRO A 180 -8.93 -7.42 2.49
C PRO A 180 -10.17 -8.25 2.15
N ILE A 181 -11.35 -7.66 2.35
CA ILE A 181 -12.63 -8.23 1.93
C ILE A 181 -13.07 -7.60 0.61
N LEU A 182 -12.77 -6.31 0.45
CA LEU A 182 -13.20 -5.53 -0.70
C LEU A 182 -12.22 -4.38 -0.96
N GLU A 183 -11.90 -4.16 -2.23
CA GLU A 183 -11.15 -3.01 -2.72
C GLU A 183 -12.07 -1.93 -3.30
N GLU A 184 -11.53 -0.74 -3.57
CA GLU A 184 -12.21 0.26 -4.38
C GLU A 184 -12.10 -0.10 -5.86
N HIS A 185 -13.25 -0.15 -6.56
CA HIS A 185 -13.34 -0.54 -7.97
C HIS A 185 -13.40 0.64 -8.95
N SER A 186 -13.34 1.89 -8.47
CA SER A 186 -13.24 3.05 -9.37
C SER A 186 -11.88 3.09 -10.07
N PRO A 187 -11.77 3.65 -11.28
CA PRO A 187 -10.51 3.68 -12.04
C PRO A 187 -9.33 4.28 -11.27
N GLU A 188 -9.59 5.28 -10.42
CA GLU A 188 -8.58 5.90 -9.57
C GLU A 188 -8.35 5.13 -8.24
N GLY A 189 -9.32 4.30 -7.84
CA GLY A 189 -9.32 3.60 -6.55
C GLY A 189 -8.77 2.18 -6.59
N ILE A 190 -8.64 1.58 -7.76
CA ILE A 190 -8.14 0.20 -7.91
C ILE A 190 -6.81 0.01 -7.18
N GLY A 191 -6.71 -1.07 -6.38
CA GLY A 191 -5.56 -1.35 -5.53
C GLY A 191 -5.59 -0.62 -4.19
N SER A 192 -6.72 0.02 -3.83
CA SER A 192 -6.91 0.63 -2.52
C SER A 192 -7.96 -0.16 -1.74
N TYR A 193 -7.60 -0.68 -0.60
CA TYR A 193 -8.51 -1.48 0.23
C TYR A 193 -9.64 -0.62 0.82
N ALA A 194 -10.85 -1.18 0.85
CA ALA A 194 -12.06 -0.53 1.38
C ALA A 194 -12.55 -1.18 2.67
N ALA A 195 -12.24 -2.47 2.90
CA ALA A 195 -12.51 -3.20 4.13
C ALA A 195 -11.43 -4.26 4.36
N ILE A 196 -10.94 -4.38 5.61
CA ILE A 196 -9.88 -5.30 6.02
C ILE A 196 -10.24 -5.89 7.38
N ILE A 197 -10.06 -7.21 7.55
CA ILE A 197 -10.04 -7.88 8.85
C ILE A 197 -8.60 -8.28 9.18
N ASN A 198 -8.15 -8.07 10.43
CA ASN A 198 -6.89 -8.59 10.89
C ASN A 198 -6.86 -10.12 10.82
N THR A 199 -5.76 -10.67 10.38
CA THR A 199 -5.51 -12.10 10.34
C THR A 199 -4.12 -12.41 10.90
N PHE A 200 -3.76 -13.67 11.00
CA PHE A 200 -2.48 -14.09 11.54
C PHE A 200 -1.94 -15.29 10.77
N ASP A 201 -0.70 -15.22 10.40
CA ASP A 201 0.09 -16.30 9.79
C ASP A 201 1.51 -16.20 10.34
N GLU A 202 1.83 -17.04 11.31
CA GLU A 202 3.10 -16.99 12.05
C GLU A 202 4.30 -17.18 11.13
N ALA A 203 4.23 -18.14 10.23
CA ALA A 203 5.33 -18.46 9.33
C ALA A 203 5.66 -17.29 8.39
N LEU A 204 4.62 -16.66 7.83
CA LEU A 204 4.79 -15.47 6.98
C LEU A 204 5.36 -14.29 7.79
N LEU A 205 4.81 -14.03 8.98
CA LEU A 205 5.24 -12.91 9.81
C LEU A 205 6.69 -13.08 10.27
N ASP A 206 7.09 -14.27 10.72
CA ASP A 206 8.48 -14.54 11.13
C ASP A 206 9.46 -14.43 9.95
N LYS A 207 9.07 -14.90 8.77
CA LYS A 207 9.87 -14.77 7.56
C LYS A 207 10.08 -13.30 7.18
N VAL A 208 9.01 -12.48 7.22
CA VAL A 208 9.10 -11.04 6.93
C VAL A 208 9.88 -10.32 8.04
N ARG A 209 9.72 -10.69 9.30
CA ARG A 209 10.50 -10.14 10.41
C ARG A 209 11.99 -10.36 10.21
N PHE A 210 12.40 -11.62 9.97
CA PHE A 210 13.79 -11.96 9.70
C PHE A 210 14.35 -11.12 8.54
N PHE A 211 13.61 -11.05 7.42
CA PHE A 211 13.99 -10.26 6.27
C PHE A 211 14.22 -8.78 6.61
N LEU A 212 13.26 -8.13 7.28
CA LEU A 212 13.38 -6.70 7.64
C LEU A 212 14.56 -6.42 8.56
N GLU A 213 14.79 -7.28 9.55
CA GLU A 213 15.90 -7.14 10.49
C GLU A 213 17.26 -7.36 9.78
N ASP A 214 17.35 -8.34 8.90
CA ASP A 214 18.59 -8.72 8.21
C ASP A 214 19.04 -7.68 7.18
N ILE A 215 18.09 -7.04 6.45
CA ILE A 215 18.43 -5.97 5.52
C ILE A 215 18.70 -4.62 6.18
N GLY A 216 18.61 -4.55 7.52
CA GLY A 216 18.79 -3.30 8.27
C GLY A 216 17.67 -2.29 8.06
N TYR A 217 16.42 -2.76 7.93
CA TYR A 217 15.27 -1.87 7.77
C TYR A 217 15.06 -0.97 9.00
N ASN A 218 14.47 0.21 8.80
CA ASN A 218 14.07 1.13 9.86
C ASN A 218 12.79 1.87 9.45
N GLY A 219 11.85 2.03 10.38
CA GLY A 219 10.60 2.73 10.15
C GLY A 219 9.46 1.81 9.67
N PHE A 220 8.55 2.35 8.90
CA PHE A 220 7.36 1.63 8.43
C PHE A 220 7.63 0.80 7.19
N ALA A 221 7.18 -0.44 7.21
CA ALA A 221 7.11 -1.31 6.04
C ALA A 221 5.65 -1.75 5.82
N ASN A 222 5.12 -1.46 4.63
CA ASN A 222 3.79 -1.90 4.23
C ASN A 222 3.91 -2.76 2.97
N PHE A 223 3.64 -4.06 3.12
CA PHE A 223 3.70 -5.03 2.02
C PHE A 223 2.32 -5.24 1.43
N ASP A 224 2.25 -5.19 0.11
CA ASP A 224 1.11 -5.67 -0.65
C ASP A 224 1.45 -7.03 -1.27
N MET A 225 0.59 -8.02 -1.05
CA MET A 225 0.78 -9.40 -1.53
C MET A 225 -0.54 -10.07 -1.86
N LYS A 226 -0.48 -11.13 -2.65
CA LYS A 226 -1.67 -11.93 -2.97
C LYS A 226 -1.36 -13.41 -2.74
N TYR A 227 -2.27 -14.11 -2.10
CA TYR A 227 -2.21 -15.56 -1.98
C TYR A 227 -2.53 -16.20 -3.32
N ASP A 228 -1.63 -17.04 -3.80
CA ASP A 228 -1.79 -17.80 -5.04
C ASP A 228 -2.23 -19.22 -4.72
N SER A 229 -3.48 -19.55 -5.00
CA SER A 229 -4.03 -20.87 -4.73
C SER A 229 -3.47 -21.97 -5.64
N ARG A 230 -2.69 -21.62 -6.67
CA ARG A 230 -2.07 -22.57 -7.58
C ARG A 230 -0.87 -23.30 -6.95
N ASP A 231 -0.14 -22.60 -6.10
CA ASP A 231 1.07 -23.10 -5.42
C ASP A 231 1.05 -22.95 -3.89
N GLY A 232 0.04 -22.25 -3.33
CA GLY A 232 -0.11 -22.03 -1.90
C GLY A 232 0.79 -20.94 -1.32
N GLU A 233 1.41 -20.11 -2.17
CA GLU A 233 2.37 -19.09 -1.77
C GLU A 233 1.79 -17.67 -1.77
N TYR A 234 2.32 -16.81 -0.91
CA TYR A 234 2.05 -15.37 -0.97
C TYR A 234 2.99 -14.69 -1.95
N LYS A 235 2.46 -14.19 -3.05
CA LYS A 235 3.23 -13.42 -4.05
C LYS A 235 3.37 -11.98 -3.60
N LEU A 236 4.58 -11.53 -3.31
CA LEU A 236 4.87 -10.16 -2.91
C LEU A 236 4.87 -9.24 -4.13
N PHE A 237 4.15 -8.13 -4.05
CA PHE A 237 4.09 -7.14 -5.14
C PHE A 237 5.03 -5.97 -4.92
N GLU A 238 5.09 -5.44 -3.70
CA GLU A 238 5.91 -4.27 -3.35
C GLU A 238 5.99 -4.06 -1.84
N ILE A 239 6.96 -3.24 -1.45
CA ILE A 239 7.07 -2.66 -0.11
C ILE A 239 6.90 -1.14 -0.22
N ASN A 240 5.90 -0.61 0.48
CA ASN A 240 5.71 0.82 0.63
C ASN A 240 6.43 1.31 1.90
N LEU A 241 7.20 2.39 1.78
CA LEU A 241 8.07 2.93 2.86
C LEU A 241 7.32 3.84 3.85
N ARG A 242 6.03 3.80 3.84
CA ARG A 242 5.15 4.68 4.62
C ARG A 242 3.87 3.96 5.02
N ASN A 243 3.15 4.52 5.98
CA ASN A 243 1.79 4.08 6.26
C ASN A 243 0.83 4.54 5.17
N GLY A 244 -0.01 3.62 4.71
CA GLY A 244 -1.13 3.91 3.84
C GLY A 244 -2.40 4.26 4.62
N ARG A 245 -3.43 4.71 3.91
CA ARG A 245 -4.77 4.93 4.49
C ARG A 245 -5.29 3.67 5.21
N SER A 246 -5.09 2.52 4.60
CA SER A 246 -5.54 1.23 5.12
C SER A 246 -4.77 0.79 6.36
N SER A 247 -3.54 1.26 6.60
CA SER A 247 -2.75 0.90 7.79
C SER A 247 -3.47 1.20 9.11
N TYR A 248 -4.54 2.00 9.06
CA TYR A 248 -5.39 2.24 10.24
C TYR A 248 -6.06 0.96 10.77
N TYR A 249 -6.15 -0.12 10.00
CA TYR A 249 -6.66 -1.40 10.50
C TYR A 249 -5.83 -1.93 11.68
N VAL A 250 -4.54 -1.63 11.71
CA VAL A 250 -3.64 -1.97 12.83
C VAL A 250 -4.01 -1.17 14.08
N THR A 251 -4.24 0.14 13.93
CA THR A 251 -4.71 0.99 15.03
C THR A 251 -6.09 0.56 15.52
N ALA A 252 -6.99 0.20 14.63
CA ALA A 252 -8.33 -0.28 14.94
C ALA A 252 -8.32 -1.57 15.78
N SER A 253 -7.31 -2.43 15.61
CA SER A 253 -7.13 -3.64 16.41
C SER A 253 -6.42 -3.39 17.77
N GLY A 254 -6.26 -2.14 18.17
CA GLY A 254 -5.68 -1.78 19.48
C GLY A 254 -4.19 -1.41 19.46
N HIS A 255 -3.53 -1.41 18.29
CA HIS A 255 -2.11 -1.15 18.17
C HIS A 255 -1.82 0.11 17.33
N ASN A 256 -1.72 1.26 17.98
CA ASN A 256 -1.49 2.52 17.29
C ASN A 256 -0.05 2.62 16.77
N LEU A 257 0.13 2.45 15.45
CA LEU A 257 1.43 2.56 14.77
C LEU A 257 2.18 3.85 15.09
N MET A 258 1.48 4.98 15.22
CA MET A 258 2.10 6.28 15.55
C MET A 258 2.61 6.30 16.98
N GLN A 259 1.96 5.59 17.91
CA GLN A 259 2.41 5.47 19.29
C GLN A 259 3.76 4.72 19.35
N TYR A 260 3.90 3.61 18.60
CA TYR A 260 5.17 2.87 18.55
C TYR A 260 6.33 3.75 18.09
N VAL A 261 6.11 4.58 17.08
CA VAL A 261 7.14 5.51 16.59
C VAL A 261 7.46 6.60 17.59
N ALA A 262 6.43 7.17 18.25
CA ALA A 262 6.62 8.20 19.24
C ALA A 262 7.34 7.66 20.49
N ASP A 263 6.98 6.49 20.96
CA ASP A 263 7.62 5.83 22.11
C ASP A 263 9.10 5.56 21.82
N ASP A 264 9.44 5.09 20.60
CA ASP A 264 10.81 4.81 20.21
C ASP A 264 11.64 6.09 20.01
N HIS A 265 11.18 7.00 19.14
CA HIS A 265 11.98 8.15 18.72
C HIS A 265 11.88 9.37 19.63
N MET A 266 10.74 9.57 20.30
CA MET A 266 10.51 10.76 21.12
C MET A 266 10.71 10.49 22.61
N LEU A 267 10.18 9.36 23.10
CA LEU A 267 10.13 9.04 24.52
C LEU A 267 11.23 8.06 24.96
N ASN A 268 11.87 7.34 24.02
CA ASN A 268 12.86 6.28 24.27
C ASN A 268 12.31 5.16 25.18
N ILE A 269 11.04 4.81 25.00
CA ILE A 269 10.40 3.71 25.71
C ILE A 269 10.77 2.39 25.03
N PRO A 270 11.39 1.43 25.73
CA PRO A 270 11.67 0.11 25.18
C PRO A 270 10.39 -0.59 24.74
N GLN A 271 10.45 -1.26 23.61
CA GLN A 271 9.32 -2.00 23.03
C GLN A 271 9.75 -3.41 22.65
N GLU A 272 8.92 -4.36 23.03
CA GLU A 272 9.05 -5.76 22.62
C GLU A 272 8.26 -6.00 21.33
N LEU A 273 8.60 -7.09 20.62
CA LEU A 273 7.86 -7.52 19.45
C LEU A 273 6.38 -7.81 19.79
N THR A 274 5.49 -7.18 19.07
CA THR A 274 4.04 -7.39 19.18
C THR A 274 3.46 -7.80 17.85
N TYR A 275 2.67 -8.87 17.86
CA TYR A 275 1.80 -9.23 16.73
C TYR A 275 0.38 -8.77 17.02
N ALA A 276 -0.16 -7.89 16.18
CA ALA A 276 -1.57 -7.46 16.27
C ALA A 276 -2.49 -8.58 15.78
N LYS A 277 -2.90 -9.46 16.70
CA LYS A 277 -3.69 -10.67 16.40
C LYS A 277 -5.20 -10.47 16.59
N ASP A 278 -5.59 -9.41 17.30
CA ASP A 278 -6.99 -9.19 17.66
C ASP A 278 -7.84 -8.92 16.43
N LYS A 279 -8.88 -9.72 16.28
CA LYS A 279 -9.81 -9.61 15.16
C LYS A 279 -10.60 -8.31 15.24
N HIS A 280 -10.48 -7.49 14.22
CA HIS A 280 -11.20 -6.23 14.08
C HIS A 280 -11.46 -5.93 12.60
N LEU A 281 -12.61 -5.37 12.30
CA LEU A 281 -12.97 -4.93 10.96
C LEU A 281 -12.70 -3.42 10.82
N TRP A 282 -11.73 -3.05 10.00
CA TRP A 282 -11.62 -1.70 9.50
C TRP A 282 -12.34 -1.56 8.16
N MET A 283 -13.16 -0.53 8.00
CA MET A 283 -13.81 -0.25 6.72
C MET A 283 -14.10 1.24 6.54
N ILE A 284 -14.03 1.72 5.29
CA ILE A 284 -14.36 3.11 4.92
C ILE A 284 -15.69 3.21 4.16
N ILE A 285 -16.25 2.11 3.77
CA ILE A 285 -17.49 1.99 2.98
C ILE A 285 -18.69 1.69 3.89
N PRO A 286 -19.92 2.01 3.46
CA PRO A 286 -21.11 1.59 4.17
C PRO A 286 -21.27 0.07 4.26
N LYS A 287 -21.81 -0.45 5.37
CA LYS A 287 -22.11 -1.87 5.56
C LYS A 287 -22.91 -2.46 4.39
N GLY A 288 -23.91 -1.73 3.88
CA GLY A 288 -24.71 -2.19 2.74
C GLY A 288 -23.92 -2.32 1.44
N VAL A 289 -22.83 -1.57 1.26
CA VAL A 289 -21.90 -1.75 0.13
C VAL A 289 -21.07 -3.02 0.35
N LEU A 290 -20.51 -3.19 1.56
CA LEU A 290 -19.71 -4.37 1.90
C LEU A 290 -20.49 -5.66 1.66
N PHE A 291 -21.72 -5.77 2.20
CA PHE A 291 -22.53 -6.99 2.07
C PHE A 291 -23.15 -7.22 0.68
N LYS A 292 -23.23 -6.18 -0.14
CA LYS A 292 -23.73 -6.32 -1.51
C LYS A 292 -22.65 -6.73 -2.50
N TYR A 293 -21.41 -6.32 -2.27
CA TYR A 293 -20.33 -6.46 -3.23
C TYR A 293 -19.16 -7.32 -2.73
N GLY A 294 -19.05 -7.56 -1.42
CA GLY A 294 -18.17 -8.55 -0.86
C GLY A 294 -18.57 -9.96 -1.31
N LYS A 295 -17.59 -10.82 -1.55
CA LYS A 295 -17.84 -12.20 -1.94
C LYS A 295 -18.42 -12.98 -0.76
N GLU A 296 -19.53 -13.66 -0.99
CA GLU A 296 -20.13 -14.58 0.01
C GLU A 296 -19.12 -15.66 0.41
N GLY A 297 -19.03 -15.93 1.70
CA GLY A 297 -18.13 -16.93 2.27
C GLY A 297 -17.64 -16.56 3.67
N PRO A 298 -16.77 -17.40 4.25
CA PRO A 298 -16.37 -17.31 5.66
C PRO A 298 -15.83 -15.92 6.07
N LEU A 299 -15.11 -15.22 5.19
CA LEU A 299 -14.56 -13.91 5.50
C LEU A 299 -15.62 -12.82 5.60
N LEU A 300 -16.68 -12.89 4.76
CA LEU A 300 -17.80 -11.97 4.85
C LEU A 300 -18.70 -12.27 6.05
N ASP A 301 -18.81 -13.55 6.43
CA ASP A 301 -19.54 -13.98 7.64
C ASP A 301 -18.81 -13.51 8.91
N GLU A 302 -17.47 -13.61 8.93
CA GLU A 302 -16.65 -13.04 10.00
C GLU A 302 -16.85 -11.51 10.10
N ALA A 303 -16.95 -10.81 8.97
CA ALA A 303 -17.24 -9.37 8.98
C ALA A 303 -18.63 -9.06 9.59
N ARG A 304 -19.65 -9.88 9.32
CA ARG A 304 -20.98 -9.74 9.94
C ARG A 304 -20.90 -9.90 11.45
N GLN A 305 -20.23 -10.95 11.91
CA GLN A 305 -20.02 -11.20 13.35
C GLN A 305 -19.28 -10.04 14.04
N LEU A 306 -18.18 -9.57 13.47
CA LEU A 306 -17.42 -8.45 14.04
C LEU A 306 -18.23 -7.15 14.12
N ILE A 307 -19.14 -6.92 13.16
CA ILE A 307 -20.05 -5.78 13.20
C ILE A 307 -21.09 -5.95 14.32
N GLU A 308 -21.62 -7.14 14.55
CA GLU A 308 -22.56 -7.45 15.64
C GLU A 308 -21.90 -7.31 17.01
N GLU A 309 -20.63 -7.72 17.13
CA GLU A 309 -19.81 -7.56 18.33
C GLU A 309 -19.33 -6.11 18.58
N GLY A 310 -19.60 -5.17 17.66
CA GLY A 310 -19.11 -3.79 17.76
C GLY A 310 -17.61 -3.63 17.45
N LYS A 311 -16.94 -4.66 16.96
CA LYS A 311 -15.52 -4.65 16.58
C LYS A 311 -15.33 -4.15 15.15
N VAL A 312 -15.84 -2.95 14.88
CA VAL A 312 -15.75 -2.30 13.57
C VAL A 312 -15.36 -0.84 13.72
N THR A 313 -14.42 -0.39 12.90
CA THR A 313 -13.96 1.01 12.91
C THR A 313 -13.91 1.60 11.50
N ASN A 314 -14.38 2.84 11.40
CA ASN A 314 -14.13 3.71 10.26
C ASN A 314 -13.41 4.96 10.76
N HIS A 315 -12.14 5.11 10.41
CA HIS A 315 -11.28 6.21 10.88
C HIS A 315 -11.72 7.61 10.45
N LEU A 316 -12.65 7.70 9.49
CA LEU A 316 -13.23 8.98 9.08
C LEU A 316 -14.17 9.56 10.13
N TYR A 317 -14.72 8.70 11.02
CA TYR A 317 -15.59 9.10 12.13
C TYR A 317 -14.78 9.14 13.43
N TYR A 318 -14.14 10.28 13.67
CA TYR A 318 -13.37 10.54 14.88
C TYR A 318 -14.12 11.53 15.78
N SER A 319 -14.41 11.13 17.01
CA SER A 319 -15.26 11.89 17.93
C SER A 319 -14.66 13.24 18.29
N GLU A 320 -13.32 13.30 18.48
CA GLU A 320 -12.61 14.52 18.86
C GLU A 320 -12.58 15.60 17.76
N ASP A 321 -12.81 15.20 16.50
CA ASP A 321 -12.87 16.08 15.34
C ASP A 321 -14.31 16.14 14.76
N PHE A 322 -15.30 16.14 15.66
CA PHE A 322 -16.69 16.21 15.24
C PHE A 322 -17.05 17.63 14.80
N SER A 323 -17.59 17.76 13.59
CA SER A 323 -18.29 18.95 13.14
C SER A 323 -19.51 18.60 12.29
N PRO A 324 -20.63 19.34 12.38
CA PRO A 324 -21.81 19.09 11.56
C PRO A 324 -21.50 19.13 10.06
N LYS A 325 -20.66 20.07 9.62
CA LYS A 325 -20.23 20.18 8.22
C LYS A 325 -19.47 18.94 7.74
N ARG A 326 -18.55 18.42 8.57
CA ARG A 326 -17.82 17.19 8.29
C ARG A 326 -18.78 15.99 8.24
N TRP A 327 -19.70 15.88 9.18
CA TRP A 327 -20.67 14.80 9.23
C TRP A 327 -21.55 14.74 7.97
N VAL A 328 -22.07 15.87 7.51
CA VAL A 328 -22.83 15.97 6.25
C VAL A 328 -21.97 15.50 5.07
N LYS A 329 -20.71 15.96 5.00
CA LYS A 329 -19.77 15.54 3.93
C LYS A 329 -19.52 14.04 3.95
N LEU A 330 -19.32 13.42 5.10
CA LEU A 330 -19.13 11.98 5.25
C LEU A 330 -20.38 11.20 4.85
N THR A 331 -21.56 11.67 5.22
CA THR A 331 -22.85 11.06 4.81
C THR A 331 -23.02 11.09 3.30
N LEU A 332 -22.73 12.22 2.66
CA LEU A 332 -22.76 12.34 1.19
C LEU A 332 -21.72 11.42 0.53
N ASN A 333 -20.53 11.30 1.12
CA ASN A 333 -19.51 10.38 0.64
C ASN A 333 -19.96 8.91 0.74
N ASN A 334 -20.64 8.53 1.81
CA ASN A 334 -21.23 7.19 1.95
C ASN A 334 -22.25 6.90 0.83
N LEU A 335 -23.10 7.85 0.50
CA LEU A 335 -24.05 7.71 -0.64
C LEU A 335 -23.30 7.57 -1.98
N ASN A 336 -22.17 8.28 -2.12
CA ASN A 336 -21.34 8.20 -3.31
C ASN A 336 -20.70 6.81 -3.48
N TYR A 337 -20.35 6.11 -2.41
CA TYR A 337 -19.84 4.72 -2.50
C TYR A 337 -20.86 3.78 -3.15
N TYR A 338 -22.13 3.87 -2.83
CA TYR A 338 -23.18 3.07 -3.50
C TYR A 338 -23.20 3.32 -5.02
N ARG A 339 -23.04 4.59 -5.44
CA ARG A 339 -22.98 4.96 -6.88
C ARG A 339 -21.72 4.45 -7.55
N LYS A 340 -20.55 4.60 -6.90
CA LYS A 340 -19.26 4.13 -7.41
C LYS A 340 -19.26 2.62 -7.62
N TYR A 341 -19.66 1.85 -6.60
CA TYR A 341 -19.70 0.39 -6.72
C TYR A 341 -20.72 -0.08 -7.75
N LYS A 342 -21.92 0.50 -7.79
CA LYS A 342 -22.91 0.20 -8.85
C LYS A 342 -22.36 0.43 -10.25
N LYS A 343 -21.54 1.47 -10.44
CA LYS A 343 -20.99 1.84 -11.75
C LYS A 343 -19.78 1.00 -12.16
N TYR A 344 -18.91 0.66 -11.21
CA TYR A 344 -17.56 0.19 -11.53
C TYR A 344 -17.28 -1.26 -11.08
N PHE A 345 -18.08 -1.85 -10.21
CA PHE A 345 -17.78 -3.18 -9.65
C PHE A 345 -17.58 -4.26 -10.71
N ASN A 346 -18.43 -4.31 -11.71
CA ASN A 346 -18.36 -5.29 -12.80
C ASN A 346 -17.35 -4.91 -13.91
N ASN A 347 -16.72 -3.73 -13.81
CA ASN A 347 -15.79 -3.21 -14.83
C ASN A 347 -14.32 -3.34 -14.41
N LYS A 348 -14.04 -4.08 -13.35
CA LYS A 348 -12.68 -4.22 -12.80
C LYS A 348 -11.73 -4.89 -13.82
N GLY A 349 -12.26 -5.73 -14.73
CA GLY A 349 -11.44 -6.47 -15.68
C GLY A 349 -10.43 -7.43 -15.02
N LEU A 350 -10.60 -7.67 -13.72
CA LEU A 350 -9.70 -8.47 -12.87
C LEU A 350 -10.36 -9.78 -12.40
N SER A 351 -11.63 -10.01 -12.79
CA SER A 351 -12.39 -11.23 -12.44
C SER A 351 -12.37 -12.25 -13.56
#